data_ea6b538dc501c2a11d972e8edd130dcd
#
_entry.id   ea6b538dc501c2a11d972e8edd130dcd
#
_cell.length_a   1.000
_cell.length_b   1.000
_cell.length_c   1.000
_cell.angle_alpha   90.00
_cell.angle_beta   90.00
_cell.angle_gamma   90.00
#
_symmetry.space_group_name_H-M   'P 1'
#
loop_
_entity.id
_entity.type
_entity.pdbx_description
1 polymer ?
#
loop_
_entity_poly.entity_id
_entity_poly.type
_entity_poly.pdbx_seq_one_letter_code
_entity_poly.pdbx_strand_id
1 'polypeptide(L)'
;MSILTDAKQLITYSLVFIKIFYKENIICMESNLARVHSLESFGSVDGPGIRYVIFLQGCNFRCRYCHNPDTWNPDGTKKSKPTLMSADELIEKALRYKPYWGKEGGITVSGGEALLQIDFLNELFRKCHEKGINTCLDTSAGPFTREEPFFSKFNELMKNTDLVMLDIKQIFDEEHKKLTGHTNKNVLDCATYLSECGVPMWIRHVLVPGITTDEKELRELRKFIDTLKTVRRVEVLPYHTLGIYKYEELGIPYSLKDTNPPTEDQVNTAREILGAI
;
A
#
# COMPACT_ATOMS: atom_id res chain seq x y z
N MET A 1 -36.06 30.53 -44.71
CA MET A 1 -36.22 29.23 -44.03
C MET A 1 -34.90 28.58 -43.59
N SER A 2 -33.71 29.18 -43.76
CA SER A 2 -32.39 28.58 -43.46
C SER A 2 -31.82 28.89 -42.06
N ILE A 3 -32.18 30.04 -41.47
CA ILE A 3 -31.57 30.51 -40.20
C ILE A 3 -32.07 29.73 -38.96
N LEU A 4 -33.30 29.21 -39.00
CA LEU A 4 -33.89 28.44 -37.89
C LEU A 4 -33.39 26.99 -37.82
N THR A 5 -32.85 26.47 -38.93
CA THR A 5 -32.26 25.12 -38.98
C THR A 5 -30.87 25.09 -38.35
N ASP A 6 -30.07 26.13 -38.59
CA ASP A 6 -28.72 26.27 -38.04
C ASP A 6 -28.71 26.46 -36.51
N ALA A 7 -29.65 27.22 -35.97
CA ALA A 7 -29.76 27.44 -34.52
C ALA A 7 -30.16 26.16 -33.77
N LYS A 8 -31.07 25.35 -34.32
CA LYS A 8 -31.40 24.03 -33.72
C LYS A 8 -30.25 23.04 -33.75
N GLN A 9 -29.47 23.07 -34.82
CA GLN A 9 -28.31 22.20 -34.98
C GLN A 9 -27.18 22.58 -34.00
N LEU A 10 -26.92 23.88 -33.80
CA LEU A 10 -25.97 24.39 -32.81
C LEU A 10 -26.38 24.05 -31.36
N ILE A 11 -27.66 24.15 -31.02
CA ILE A 11 -28.19 23.80 -29.70
C ILE A 11 -28.04 22.29 -29.46
N THR A 12 -28.28 21.46 -30.47
CA THR A 12 -28.13 20.00 -30.39
C THR A 12 -26.65 19.62 -30.19
N TYR A 13 -25.71 20.23 -30.91
CA TYR A 13 -24.27 20.01 -30.70
C TYR A 13 -23.81 20.46 -29.30
N SER A 14 -24.26 21.63 -28.81
CA SER A 14 -23.97 22.08 -27.45
C SER A 14 -24.47 21.12 -26.38
N LEU A 15 -25.70 20.60 -26.52
CA LEU A 15 -26.26 19.64 -25.56
C LEU A 15 -25.55 18.27 -25.58
N VAL A 16 -25.11 17.83 -26.77
CA VAL A 16 -24.28 16.60 -26.90
C VAL A 16 -22.90 16.80 -26.28
N PHE A 17 -22.25 17.94 -26.53
CA PHE A 17 -20.97 18.28 -25.92
C PHE A 17 -21.06 18.37 -24.38
N ILE A 18 -22.10 19.02 -23.85
CA ILE A 18 -22.35 19.11 -22.42
C ILE A 18 -22.59 17.72 -21.81
N LYS A 19 -23.37 16.85 -22.48
CA LYS A 19 -23.61 15.47 -22.01
C LYS A 19 -22.34 14.62 -22.03
N ILE A 20 -21.51 14.74 -23.06
CA ILE A 20 -20.24 14.03 -23.16
C ILE A 20 -19.30 14.55 -22.07
N PHE A 21 -19.15 15.86 -21.92
CA PHE A 21 -18.30 16.48 -20.89
C PHE A 21 -18.76 16.13 -19.47
N TYR A 22 -20.07 16.10 -19.19
CA TYR A 22 -20.62 15.65 -17.91
C TYR A 22 -20.39 14.16 -17.68
N LYS A 23 -20.55 13.33 -18.71
CA LYS A 23 -20.34 11.88 -18.63
C LYS A 23 -18.86 11.55 -18.42
N GLU A 24 -17.96 12.23 -19.11
CA GLU A 24 -16.50 12.05 -18.93
C GLU A 24 -16.04 12.56 -17.55
N ASN A 25 -16.56 13.69 -17.06
CA ASN A 25 -16.25 14.17 -15.72
C ASN A 25 -16.84 13.29 -14.61
N ILE A 26 -18.05 12.73 -14.79
CA ILE A 26 -18.63 11.78 -13.83
C ILE A 26 -17.82 10.49 -13.83
N ILE A 27 -17.44 9.96 -14.99
CA ILE A 27 -16.58 8.76 -15.09
C ILE A 27 -15.19 9.04 -14.49
N CYS A 28 -14.62 10.24 -14.69
CA CYS A 28 -13.36 10.65 -14.07
C CYS A 28 -13.49 10.79 -12.55
N MET A 29 -14.60 11.32 -12.04
CA MET A 29 -14.88 11.41 -10.60
C MET A 29 -15.08 10.05 -9.94
N GLU A 30 -15.76 9.10 -10.61
CA GLU A 30 -15.92 7.73 -10.09
C GLU A 30 -14.62 6.93 -10.15
N SER A 31 -13.71 7.20 -11.11
CA SER A 31 -12.42 6.54 -11.23
C SER A 31 -11.43 6.91 -10.10
N ASN A 32 -11.65 8.04 -9.42
CA ASN A 32 -10.76 8.57 -8.39
C ASN A 32 -11.25 8.32 -6.95
N LEU A 33 -12.28 7.49 -6.75
CA LEU A 33 -12.69 7.08 -5.41
C LEU A 33 -11.87 5.88 -4.92
N ALA A 34 -11.33 6.00 -3.71
CA ALA A 34 -10.69 4.87 -3.06
C ALA A 34 -11.71 3.86 -2.55
N ARG A 35 -11.38 2.58 -2.70
CA ARG A 35 -12.00 1.51 -1.93
C ARG A 35 -11.30 1.41 -0.58
N VAL A 36 -11.87 2.06 0.43
CA VAL A 36 -11.31 2.12 1.79
C VAL A 36 -11.86 0.96 2.61
N HIS A 37 -10.96 0.14 3.17
CA HIS A 37 -11.31 -0.91 4.12
C HIS A 37 -11.60 -0.34 5.50
N SER A 38 -10.63 0.43 6.04
CA SER A 38 -10.72 1.03 7.38
C SER A 38 -9.79 2.23 7.52
N LEU A 39 -9.99 2.99 8.58
CA LEU A 39 -9.20 4.17 8.94
C LEU A 39 -8.71 4.03 10.38
N GLU A 40 -7.44 4.36 10.62
CA GLU A 40 -6.85 4.42 11.96
C GLU A 40 -6.29 5.83 12.20
N SER A 41 -6.69 6.45 13.31
CA SER A 41 -6.36 7.85 13.56
C SER A 41 -5.08 8.07 14.35
N PHE A 42 -4.54 7.04 15.00
CA PHE A 42 -3.37 7.10 15.87
C PHE A 42 -2.36 5.97 15.59
N GLY A 43 -2.04 5.71 14.32
CA GLY A 43 -1.00 4.74 13.94
C GLY A 43 0.36 5.18 14.49
N SER A 44 0.93 4.40 15.39
CA SER A 44 2.24 4.66 16.01
C SER A 44 3.35 3.78 15.45
N VAL A 45 3.00 2.79 14.62
CA VAL A 45 3.91 1.83 13.99
C VAL A 45 3.84 1.83 12.46
N ASP A 46 3.14 2.79 11.91
CA ASP A 46 2.81 2.89 10.47
C ASP A 46 3.62 4.01 9.79
N GLY A 47 4.83 4.25 10.25
CA GLY A 47 5.74 5.30 9.80
C GLY A 47 6.20 6.21 10.95
N PRO A 48 6.94 7.29 10.63
CA PRO A 48 7.46 8.20 11.65
C PRO A 48 6.35 9.05 12.28
N GLY A 49 6.48 9.32 13.58
CA GLY A 49 5.50 10.10 14.34
C GLY A 49 4.15 9.40 14.51
N ILE A 50 3.11 10.17 14.73
CA ILE A 50 1.73 9.64 14.74
C ILE A 50 1.12 9.81 13.35
N ARG A 51 0.53 8.75 12.83
CA ARG A 51 -0.01 8.69 11.47
C ARG A 51 -1.53 8.56 11.45
N TYR A 52 -2.15 9.23 10.50
CA TYR A 52 -3.50 8.86 10.09
C TYR A 52 -3.37 7.80 9.01
N VAL A 53 -3.80 6.57 9.30
CA VAL A 53 -3.61 5.42 8.41
C VAL A 53 -4.88 5.13 7.63
N ILE A 54 -4.75 5.04 6.32
CA ILE A 54 -5.81 4.68 5.39
C ILE A 54 -5.52 3.27 4.88
N PHE A 55 -6.32 2.30 5.27
CA PHE A 55 -6.22 0.93 4.79
C PHE A 55 -7.10 0.74 3.56
N LEU A 56 -6.48 0.48 2.42
CA LEU A 56 -7.19 0.26 1.16
C LEU A 56 -7.60 -1.21 0.99
N GLN A 57 -8.70 -1.41 0.28
CA GLN A 57 -9.24 -2.72 -0.07
C GLN A 57 -8.61 -3.24 -1.36
N GLY A 58 -8.36 -4.55 -1.42
CA GLY A 58 -7.75 -5.26 -2.53
C GLY A 58 -6.29 -5.62 -2.25
N CYS A 59 -5.91 -6.88 -2.51
CA CYS A 59 -4.53 -7.35 -2.45
C CYS A 59 -4.34 -8.46 -3.48
N ASN A 60 -3.24 -8.40 -4.22
CA ASN A 60 -2.86 -9.46 -5.16
C ASN A 60 -2.09 -10.61 -4.48
N PHE A 61 -1.45 -10.39 -3.33
CA PHE A 61 -0.78 -11.45 -2.58
C PHE A 61 -1.75 -12.30 -1.75
N ARG A 62 -1.30 -13.51 -1.41
CA ARG A 62 -1.99 -14.46 -0.52
C ARG A 62 -1.02 -14.94 0.56
N CYS A 63 -0.42 -13.96 1.26
CA CYS A 63 0.56 -14.27 2.31
C CYS A 63 -0.05 -15.22 3.35
N ARG A 64 0.64 -16.32 3.63
CA ARG A 64 0.17 -17.36 4.56
C ARG A 64 -0.06 -16.85 5.98
N TYR A 65 0.64 -15.78 6.38
CA TYR A 65 0.52 -15.12 7.68
C TYR A 65 -0.34 -13.84 7.65
N CYS A 66 -1.10 -13.59 6.60
CA CYS A 66 -1.83 -12.34 6.47
C CYS A 66 -2.77 -12.09 7.66
N HIS A 67 -2.70 -10.91 8.27
CA HIS A 67 -3.61 -10.52 9.36
C HIS A 67 -4.93 -9.93 8.87
N ASN A 68 -4.98 -9.56 7.59
CA ASN A 68 -6.14 -8.89 6.99
C ASN A 68 -6.63 -9.60 5.72
N PRO A 69 -6.98 -10.91 5.78
CA PRO A 69 -7.49 -11.64 4.62
C PRO A 69 -8.82 -11.06 4.10
N ASP A 70 -9.52 -10.31 4.91
CA ASP A 70 -10.73 -9.54 4.58
C ASP A 70 -10.46 -8.40 3.58
N THR A 71 -9.20 -7.97 3.43
CA THR A 71 -8.80 -6.98 2.40
C THR A 71 -8.50 -7.60 1.04
N TRP A 72 -8.42 -8.91 0.90
CA TRP A 72 -7.95 -9.55 -0.34
C TRP A 72 -8.82 -9.25 -1.56
N ASN A 73 -10.16 -9.33 -1.38
CA ASN A 73 -11.10 -9.07 -2.46
C ASN A 73 -11.35 -7.56 -2.59
N PRO A 74 -11.12 -6.95 -3.76
CA PRO A 74 -11.37 -5.51 -3.95
C PRO A 74 -12.83 -5.10 -3.70
N ASP A 75 -13.78 -6.00 -3.85
CA ASP A 75 -15.20 -5.76 -3.59
C ASP A 75 -15.61 -6.03 -2.14
N GLY A 76 -14.63 -6.36 -1.28
CA GLY A 76 -14.85 -6.70 0.12
C GLY A 76 -15.39 -8.11 0.33
N THR A 77 -16.00 -8.32 1.48
CA THR A 77 -16.58 -9.61 1.88
C THR A 77 -18.11 -9.53 1.91
N LYS A 78 -18.78 -10.64 2.20
CA LYS A 78 -20.24 -10.63 2.43
C LYS A 78 -20.64 -9.80 3.66
N LYS A 79 -19.74 -9.73 4.66
CA LYS A 79 -19.97 -9.02 5.94
C LYS A 79 -19.50 -7.56 5.93
N SER A 80 -18.48 -7.25 5.12
CA SER A 80 -17.88 -5.92 5.09
C SER A 80 -17.59 -5.51 3.64
N LYS A 81 -18.17 -4.40 3.24
CA LYS A 81 -17.91 -3.78 1.94
C LYS A 81 -16.98 -2.59 2.12
N PRO A 82 -16.08 -2.30 1.15
CA PRO A 82 -15.28 -1.10 1.20
C PRO A 82 -16.17 0.14 1.13
N THR A 83 -15.76 1.19 1.82
CA THR A 83 -16.35 2.51 1.69
C THR A 83 -15.66 3.23 0.54
N LEU A 84 -16.44 3.78 -0.39
CA LEU A 84 -15.89 4.61 -1.46
C LEU A 84 -15.69 6.02 -0.91
N MET A 85 -14.46 6.54 -1.01
CA MET A 85 -14.09 7.86 -0.48
C MET A 85 -13.17 8.60 -1.44
N SER A 86 -13.38 9.91 -1.56
CA SER A 86 -12.51 10.79 -2.31
C SER A 86 -11.26 11.17 -1.51
N ALA A 87 -10.22 11.66 -2.20
CA ALA A 87 -9.02 12.18 -1.57
C ALA A 87 -9.32 13.37 -0.63
N ASP A 88 -10.24 14.25 -1.03
CA ASP A 88 -10.62 15.41 -0.22
C ASP A 88 -11.32 15.00 1.08
N GLU A 89 -12.25 14.06 1.03
CA GLU A 89 -12.92 13.53 2.24
C GLU A 89 -11.92 12.88 3.21
N LEU A 90 -10.93 12.12 2.68
CA LEU A 90 -9.92 11.48 3.51
C LEU A 90 -8.97 12.50 4.14
N ILE A 91 -8.55 13.51 3.39
CA ILE A 91 -7.71 14.60 3.91
C ILE A 91 -8.47 15.40 4.97
N GLU A 92 -9.74 15.73 4.74
CA GLU A 92 -10.56 16.43 5.74
C GLU A 92 -10.68 15.65 7.05
N LYS A 93 -10.91 14.35 6.97
CA LYS A 93 -10.94 13.47 8.14
C LYS A 93 -9.58 13.43 8.86
N ALA A 94 -8.49 13.28 8.11
CA ALA A 94 -7.14 13.19 8.65
C ALA A 94 -6.71 14.51 9.34
N LEU A 95 -7.05 15.67 8.78
CA LEU A 95 -6.69 16.97 9.32
C LEU A 95 -7.25 17.23 10.73
N ARG A 96 -8.32 16.55 11.14
CA ARG A 96 -8.84 16.61 12.53
C ARG A 96 -7.82 16.11 13.56
N TYR A 97 -6.88 15.26 13.13
CA TYR A 97 -5.83 14.65 13.95
C TYR A 97 -4.47 15.31 13.78
N LYS A 98 -4.34 16.32 12.90
CA LYS A 98 -3.08 17.04 12.64
C LYS A 98 -2.39 17.55 13.90
N PRO A 99 -3.10 18.03 14.97
CA PRO A 99 -2.45 18.46 16.21
C PRO A 99 -1.60 17.38 16.90
N TYR A 100 -1.87 16.09 16.63
CA TYR A 100 -1.17 14.96 17.24
C TYR A 100 0.01 14.45 16.41
N TRP A 101 0.16 14.87 15.15
CA TRP A 101 1.19 14.35 14.24
C TRP A 101 2.62 14.79 14.62
N GLY A 102 2.78 15.86 15.37
CA GLY A 102 4.09 16.42 15.68
C GLY A 102 4.80 16.91 14.40
N LYS A 103 6.12 16.74 14.35
CA LYS A 103 6.95 17.19 13.22
C LYS A 103 7.05 16.14 12.08
N GLU A 104 6.94 14.87 12.42
CA GLU A 104 7.23 13.75 11.51
C GLU A 104 5.97 12.99 11.06
N GLY A 105 4.87 13.15 11.78
CA GLY A 105 3.61 12.49 11.48
C GLY A 105 2.92 13.03 10.23
N GLY A 106 1.87 12.33 9.81
CA GLY A 106 1.13 12.68 8.60
C GLY A 106 0.14 11.60 8.20
N ILE A 107 0.03 11.33 6.90
CA ILE A 107 -0.85 10.30 6.37
C ILE A 107 -0.02 9.11 5.88
N THR A 108 -0.44 7.90 6.25
CA THR A 108 0.06 6.65 5.70
C THR A 108 -1.05 5.96 4.93
N VAL A 109 -0.75 5.49 3.73
CA VAL A 109 -1.66 4.62 2.98
C VAL A 109 -1.08 3.21 2.94
N SER A 110 -1.88 2.28 3.43
CA SER A 110 -1.58 0.86 3.60
C SER A 110 -2.80 0.03 3.13
N GLY A 111 -3.02 -1.15 3.70
CA GLY A 111 -4.24 -1.94 3.51
C GLY A 111 -3.96 -3.36 3.08
N GLY A 112 -4.60 -3.81 2.01
CA GLY A 112 -4.22 -5.02 1.30
C GLY A 112 -2.92 -4.77 0.52
N GLU A 113 -3.03 -4.10 -0.64
CA GLU A 113 -1.90 -3.58 -1.42
C GLU A 113 -2.30 -2.23 -2.01
N ALA A 114 -1.70 -1.17 -1.50
CA ALA A 114 -2.06 0.20 -1.85
C ALA A 114 -1.83 0.52 -3.34
N LEU A 115 -0.77 -0.01 -3.94
CA LEU A 115 -0.43 0.24 -5.35
C LEU A 115 -1.46 -0.28 -6.35
N LEU A 116 -2.40 -1.14 -5.94
CA LEU A 116 -3.53 -1.53 -6.80
C LEU A 116 -4.48 -0.35 -7.09
N GLN A 117 -4.42 0.72 -6.29
CA GLN A 117 -5.20 1.94 -6.47
C GLN A 117 -4.30 3.15 -6.77
N ILE A 118 -3.30 2.97 -7.64
CA ILE A 118 -2.23 3.94 -7.90
C ILE A 118 -2.74 5.30 -8.42
N ASP A 119 -3.82 5.33 -9.20
CA ASP A 119 -4.42 6.58 -9.69
C ASP A 119 -4.98 7.42 -8.53
N PHE A 120 -5.63 6.76 -7.58
CA PHE A 120 -6.11 7.40 -6.37
C PHE A 120 -4.94 7.88 -5.48
N LEU A 121 -3.88 7.07 -5.32
CA LEU A 121 -2.69 7.45 -4.56
C LEU A 121 -2.04 8.71 -5.11
N ASN A 122 -1.93 8.82 -6.43
CA ASN A 122 -1.38 10.00 -7.09
C ASN A 122 -2.16 11.27 -6.73
N GLU A 123 -3.48 11.21 -6.78
CA GLU A 123 -4.33 12.35 -6.42
C GLU A 123 -4.18 12.69 -4.93
N LEU A 124 -4.27 11.68 -4.06
CA LEU A 124 -4.21 11.87 -2.61
C LEU A 124 -2.86 12.49 -2.18
N PHE A 125 -1.74 11.91 -2.62
CA PHE A 125 -0.42 12.36 -2.18
C PHE A 125 -0.06 13.74 -2.72
N ARG A 126 -0.43 14.03 -3.98
CA ARG A 126 -0.29 15.38 -4.53
C ARG A 126 -1.05 16.41 -3.68
N LYS A 127 -2.32 16.14 -3.35
CA LYS A 127 -3.13 17.03 -2.51
C LYS A 127 -2.60 17.14 -1.08
N CYS A 128 -2.00 16.08 -0.54
CA CYS A 128 -1.33 16.11 0.76
C CYS A 128 -0.13 17.06 0.72
N HIS A 129 0.75 16.94 -0.27
CA HIS A 129 1.91 17.80 -0.44
C HIS A 129 1.52 19.27 -0.63
N GLU A 130 0.48 19.58 -1.39
CA GLU A 130 -0.07 20.94 -1.54
C GLU A 130 -0.50 21.56 -0.20
N LYS A 131 -0.85 20.73 0.79
CA LYS A 131 -1.24 21.15 2.16
C LYS A 131 -0.12 21.00 3.20
N GLY A 132 1.09 20.66 2.76
CA GLY A 132 2.24 20.41 3.65
C GLY A 132 2.02 19.23 4.60
N ILE A 133 1.38 18.17 4.12
CA ILE A 133 1.13 16.93 4.87
C ILE A 133 2.14 15.89 4.40
N ASN A 134 2.91 15.35 5.36
CA ASN A 134 3.85 14.26 5.09
C ASN A 134 3.12 12.97 4.69
N THR A 135 3.63 12.28 3.68
CA THR A 135 3.04 11.09 3.07
C THR A 135 3.93 9.86 3.24
N CYS A 136 3.32 8.75 3.60
CA CYS A 136 3.99 7.46 3.71
C CYS A 136 3.20 6.39 2.92
N LEU A 137 3.88 5.67 2.05
CA LEU A 137 3.34 4.53 1.33
C LEU A 137 3.79 3.23 2.00
N ASP A 138 2.85 2.43 2.47
CA ASP A 138 3.09 1.07 2.97
C ASP A 138 2.66 0.06 1.92
N THR A 139 3.62 -0.71 1.39
CA THR A 139 3.40 -1.59 0.24
C THR A 139 4.27 -2.83 0.27
N SER A 140 3.76 -3.92 -0.30
CA SER A 140 4.55 -5.09 -0.67
C SER A 140 5.15 -5.00 -2.07
N ALA A 141 4.88 -3.92 -2.80
CA ALA A 141 5.25 -3.70 -4.20
C ALA A 141 4.85 -4.84 -5.16
N GLY A 142 3.84 -5.62 -4.79
CA GLY A 142 3.33 -6.71 -5.64
C GLY A 142 2.95 -6.30 -7.06
N PRO A 143 2.30 -5.14 -7.26
CA PRO A 143 1.94 -4.63 -8.58
C PRO A 143 3.07 -3.93 -9.34
N PHE A 144 4.22 -3.68 -8.72
CA PHE A 144 5.29 -2.92 -9.35
C PHE A 144 5.77 -3.56 -10.66
N THR A 145 5.89 -2.74 -11.69
CA THR A 145 6.48 -3.08 -12.99
C THR A 145 7.05 -1.83 -13.64
N ARG A 146 8.09 -1.98 -14.44
CA ARG A 146 8.64 -0.90 -15.29
C ARG A 146 7.90 -0.77 -16.62
N GLU A 147 6.79 -1.45 -16.79
CA GLU A 147 5.95 -1.36 -17.99
C GLU A 147 4.93 -0.21 -17.87
N GLU A 148 4.65 0.42 -19.01
CA GLU A 148 3.62 1.46 -19.10
C GLU A 148 2.19 0.84 -19.13
N PRO A 149 1.19 1.51 -18.60
CA PRO A 149 1.20 2.88 -18.03
C PRO A 149 1.56 2.93 -16.52
N PHE A 150 1.83 1.79 -15.87
CA PHE A 150 2.07 1.73 -14.43
C PHE A 150 3.34 2.50 -14.04
N PHE A 151 4.40 2.36 -14.81
CA PHE A 151 5.70 2.96 -14.47
C PHE A 151 5.64 4.50 -14.42
N SER A 152 5.00 5.12 -15.40
CA SER A 152 4.79 6.58 -15.39
C SER A 152 3.96 7.03 -14.18
N LYS A 153 2.92 6.28 -13.82
CA LYS A 153 2.10 6.56 -12.63
C LYS A 153 2.88 6.41 -11.34
N PHE A 154 3.73 5.38 -11.25
CA PHE A 154 4.58 5.15 -10.09
C PHE A 154 5.60 6.28 -9.91
N ASN A 155 6.22 6.73 -11.02
CA ASN A 155 7.14 7.87 -10.99
C ASN A 155 6.45 9.16 -10.53
N GLU A 156 5.23 9.40 -10.94
CA GLU A 156 4.47 10.57 -10.49
C GLU A 156 4.14 10.46 -8.99
N LEU A 157 3.76 9.26 -8.51
CA LEU A 157 3.50 9.02 -7.10
C LEU A 157 4.74 9.30 -6.24
N MET A 158 5.92 8.85 -6.68
CA MET A 158 7.16 9.01 -5.91
C MET A 158 7.59 10.48 -5.74
N LYS A 159 7.17 11.40 -6.63
CA LYS A 159 7.41 12.85 -6.45
C LYS A 159 6.70 13.43 -5.22
N ASN A 160 5.64 12.79 -4.77
CA ASN A 160 4.81 13.21 -3.65
C ASN A 160 4.81 12.18 -2.50
N THR A 161 5.86 11.34 -2.42
CA THR A 161 6.03 10.32 -1.39
C THR A 161 7.26 10.63 -0.55
N ASP A 162 7.08 10.92 0.75
CA ASP A 162 8.19 11.25 1.65
C ASP A 162 8.89 10.00 2.19
N LEU A 163 8.15 8.89 2.31
CA LEU A 163 8.68 7.62 2.80
C LEU A 163 7.92 6.45 2.16
N VAL A 164 8.66 5.40 1.82
CA VAL A 164 8.08 4.10 1.48
C VAL A 164 8.44 3.09 2.57
N MET A 165 7.44 2.47 3.18
CA MET A 165 7.62 1.26 3.99
C MET A 165 7.42 0.07 3.06
N LEU A 166 8.51 -0.64 2.76
CA LEU A 166 8.53 -1.74 1.81
C LEU A 166 8.67 -3.07 2.52
N ASP A 167 7.67 -3.93 2.33
CA ASP A 167 7.71 -5.30 2.85
C ASP A 167 8.51 -6.22 1.93
N ILE A 168 9.69 -6.66 2.35
CA ILE A 168 10.40 -7.78 1.71
C ILE A 168 10.10 -9.06 2.49
N LYS A 169 9.15 -9.84 1.97
CA LYS A 169 8.57 -10.97 2.70
C LYS A 169 9.47 -12.22 2.68
N GLN A 170 10.26 -12.39 1.63
CA GLN A 170 11.25 -13.46 1.50
C GLN A 170 12.22 -13.10 0.38
N ILE A 171 13.53 -13.36 0.59
CA ILE A 171 14.58 -12.99 -0.36
C ILE A 171 14.69 -13.96 -1.53
N PHE A 172 14.45 -15.26 -1.31
CA PHE A 172 14.49 -16.27 -2.35
C PHE A 172 13.13 -16.39 -3.06
N ASP A 173 13.15 -16.36 -4.40
CA ASP A 173 11.94 -16.31 -5.22
C ASP A 173 11.00 -17.49 -5.01
N GLU A 174 11.56 -18.71 -4.95
CA GLU A 174 10.75 -19.91 -4.75
C GLU A 174 10.09 -19.97 -3.36
N GLU A 175 10.81 -19.54 -2.33
CA GLU A 175 10.26 -19.45 -0.97
C GLU A 175 9.23 -18.29 -0.87
N HIS A 176 9.48 -17.20 -1.57
CA HIS A 176 8.52 -16.11 -1.67
C HIS A 176 7.21 -16.56 -2.34
N LYS A 177 7.30 -17.34 -3.43
CA LYS A 177 6.12 -17.93 -4.09
C LYS A 177 5.33 -18.85 -3.16
N LYS A 178 6.01 -19.70 -2.41
CA LYS A 178 5.35 -20.56 -1.40
C LYS A 178 4.67 -19.77 -0.29
N LEU A 179 5.23 -18.63 0.07
CA LEU A 179 4.74 -17.78 1.16
C LEU A 179 3.59 -16.87 0.73
N THR A 180 3.65 -16.30 -0.49
CA THR A 180 2.77 -15.22 -0.95
C THR A 180 1.92 -15.57 -2.16
N GLY A 181 2.25 -16.64 -2.86
CA GLY A 181 1.65 -17.02 -4.14
C GLY A 181 2.26 -16.30 -5.37
N HIS A 182 3.26 -15.43 -5.17
CA HIS A 182 3.84 -14.59 -6.23
C HIS A 182 5.37 -14.55 -6.19
N THR A 183 5.98 -14.15 -7.31
CA THR A 183 7.42 -13.86 -7.40
C THR A 183 7.81 -12.64 -6.55
N ASN A 184 9.06 -12.59 -6.07
CA ASN A 184 9.62 -11.40 -5.42
C ASN A 184 10.39 -10.49 -6.37
N LYS A 185 10.53 -10.84 -7.66
CA LYS A 185 11.37 -10.10 -8.61
C LYS A 185 10.96 -8.64 -8.74
N ASN A 186 9.66 -8.39 -8.82
CA ASN A 186 9.09 -7.04 -8.85
C ASN A 186 9.30 -6.28 -7.53
N VAL A 187 9.26 -6.96 -6.40
CA VAL A 187 9.51 -6.36 -5.07
C VAL A 187 10.95 -5.88 -4.95
N LEU A 188 11.92 -6.74 -5.32
CA LEU A 188 13.34 -6.42 -5.29
C LEU A 188 13.71 -5.36 -6.34
N ASP A 189 13.10 -5.42 -7.54
CA ASP A 189 13.27 -4.38 -8.56
C ASP A 189 12.72 -3.03 -8.09
N CYS A 190 11.56 -3.01 -7.42
CA CYS A 190 11.01 -1.80 -6.80
C CYS A 190 11.98 -1.20 -5.75
N ALA A 191 12.50 -2.03 -4.84
CA ALA A 191 13.48 -1.59 -3.84
C ALA A 191 14.72 -0.96 -4.47
N THR A 192 15.27 -1.61 -5.50
CA THR A 192 16.42 -1.11 -6.27
C THR A 192 16.10 0.21 -6.93
N TYR A 193 14.94 0.30 -7.60
CA TYR A 193 14.51 1.51 -8.29
C TYR A 193 14.30 2.70 -7.32
N LEU A 194 13.64 2.47 -6.19
CA LEU A 194 13.45 3.50 -5.14
C LEU A 194 14.81 4.01 -4.63
N SER A 195 15.77 3.09 -4.43
CA SER A 195 17.13 3.44 -4.02
C SER A 195 17.88 4.27 -5.07
N GLU A 196 17.74 3.93 -6.37
CA GLU A 196 18.31 4.68 -7.49
C GLU A 196 17.72 6.09 -7.59
N CYS A 197 16.42 6.23 -7.37
CA CYS A 197 15.70 7.50 -7.42
C CYS A 197 15.87 8.37 -6.16
N GLY A 198 16.55 7.88 -5.12
CA GLY A 198 16.78 8.64 -3.90
C GLY A 198 15.58 8.67 -2.93
N VAL A 199 14.57 7.82 -3.14
CA VAL A 199 13.37 7.76 -2.29
C VAL A 199 13.70 7.10 -0.95
N PRO A 200 13.42 7.74 0.20
CA PRO A 200 13.66 7.13 1.51
C PRO A 200 12.81 5.88 1.73
N MET A 201 13.42 4.84 2.31
CA MET A 201 12.73 3.57 2.58
C MET A 201 12.92 3.11 4.03
N TRP A 202 11.88 2.49 4.58
CA TRP A 202 11.97 1.53 5.67
C TRP A 202 11.73 0.15 5.08
N ILE A 203 12.60 -0.82 5.41
CA ILE A 203 12.42 -2.21 5.00
C ILE A 203 11.77 -2.95 6.16
N ARG A 204 10.70 -3.69 5.88
CA ARG A 204 9.97 -4.48 6.86
C ARG A 204 10.04 -5.95 6.50
N HIS A 205 10.28 -6.79 7.51
CA HIS A 205 10.35 -8.24 7.37
C HIS A 205 9.57 -8.93 8.47
N VAL A 206 8.58 -9.74 8.11
CA VAL A 206 7.79 -10.52 9.08
C VAL A 206 8.53 -11.80 9.41
N LEU A 207 8.81 -12.01 10.71
CA LEU A 207 9.54 -13.15 11.20
C LEU A 207 8.58 -14.28 11.60
N VAL A 208 8.49 -15.31 10.76
CA VAL A 208 7.62 -16.47 10.95
C VAL A 208 8.47 -17.73 11.20
N PRO A 209 8.37 -18.37 12.37
CA PRO A 209 9.16 -19.55 12.69
C PRO A 209 9.04 -20.67 11.65
N GLY A 210 10.18 -21.21 11.22
CA GLY A 210 10.26 -22.26 10.21
C GLY A 210 9.96 -21.82 8.77
N ILE A 211 9.74 -20.52 8.53
CA ILE A 211 9.46 -19.98 7.20
C ILE A 211 10.41 -18.83 6.84
N THR A 212 10.61 -17.86 7.74
CA THR A 212 11.45 -16.68 7.51
C THR A 212 12.49 -16.48 8.63
N THR A 213 12.72 -17.51 9.48
CA THR A 213 13.68 -17.47 10.58
C THR A 213 15.03 -18.09 10.23
N ASP A 214 15.22 -18.62 9.02
CA ASP A 214 16.48 -19.21 8.61
C ASP A 214 17.57 -18.13 8.50
N GLU A 215 18.67 -18.31 9.23
CA GLU A 215 19.75 -17.32 9.30
C GLU A 215 20.43 -17.09 7.94
N LYS A 216 20.52 -18.11 7.09
CA LYS A 216 21.11 -17.96 5.77
C LYS A 216 20.23 -17.03 4.91
N GLU A 217 18.91 -17.20 4.97
CA GLU A 217 17.96 -16.34 4.27
C GLU A 217 18.00 -14.91 4.80
N LEU A 218 18.06 -14.72 6.11
CA LEU A 218 18.21 -13.40 6.74
C LEU A 218 19.54 -12.73 6.33
N ARG A 219 20.64 -13.47 6.27
CA ARG A 219 21.93 -12.92 5.80
C ARG A 219 21.91 -12.55 4.31
N GLU A 220 21.22 -13.31 3.46
CA GLU A 220 21.04 -12.95 2.05
C GLU A 220 20.15 -11.71 1.92
N LEU A 221 19.08 -11.61 2.72
CA LEU A 221 18.25 -10.40 2.78
C LEU A 221 19.09 -9.18 3.23
N ARG A 222 19.95 -9.35 4.25
CA ARG A 222 20.86 -8.28 4.70
C ARG A 222 21.80 -7.82 3.58
N LYS A 223 22.42 -8.76 2.86
CA LYS A 223 23.29 -8.45 1.73
C LYS A 223 22.55 -7.63 0.66
N PHE A 224 21.30 -7.98 0.36
CA PHE A 224 20.48 -7.21 -0.57
C PHE A 224 20.21 -5.80 -0.03
N ILE A 225 19.79 -5.68 1.23
CA ILE A 225 19.55 -4.39 1.88
C ILE A 225 20.79 -3.50 1.84
N ASP A 226 21.99 -4.07 2.00
CA ASP A 226 23.27 -3.34 1.96
C ASP A 226 23.57 -2.73 0.58
N THR A 227 22.94 -3.21 -0.48
CA THR A 227 23.05 -2.59 -1.82
C THR A 227 22.20 -1.33 -1.99
N LEU A 228 21.22 -1.11 -1.10
CA LEU A 228 20.27 -0.02 -1.17
C LEU A 228 20.79 1.21 -0.41
N LYS A 229 20.79 2.38 -1.08
CA LYS A 229 21.41 3.61 -0.56
C LYS A 229 20.48 4.46 0.31
N THR A 230 19.17 4.24 0.22
CA THR A 230 18.15 5.11 0.82
C THR A 230 17.39 4.47 1.97
N VAL A 231 17.82 3.30 2.42
CA VAL A 231 17.23 2.64 3.58
C VAL A 231 17.55 3.45 4.85
N ARG A 232 16.52 3.89 5.54
CA ARG A 232 16.59 4.66 6.79
C ARG A 232 16.39 3.78 8.03
N ARG A 233 15.66 2.68 7.87
CA ARG A 233 15.33 1.77 8.96
C ARG A 233 15.05 0.38 8.41
N VAL A 234 15.39 -0.64 9.21
CA VAL A 234 14.96 -2.02 9.00
C VAL A 234 14.13 -2.43 10.23
N GLU A 235 12.98 -3.04 10.00
CA GLU A 235 12.09 -3.51 11.06
C GLU A 235 11.85 -5.00 10.92
N VAL A 236 12.06 -5.74 12.01
CA VAL A 236 11.66 -7.13 12.17
C VAL A 236 10.33 -7.16 12.90
N LEU A 237 9.30 -7.68 12.24
CA LEU A 237 7.93 -7.77 12.75
C LEU A 237 7.67 -9.21 13.21
N PRO A 238 7.60 -9.49 14.51
CA PRO A 238 7.31 -10.84 15.00
C PRO A 238 5.91 -11.29 14.54
N TYR A 239 5.82 -12.47 13.94
CA TYR A 239 4.55 -13.10 13.62
C TYR A 239 3.71 -13.27 14.89
N HIS A 240 2.39 -13.04 14.77
CA HIS A 240 1.42 -13.27 15.83
C HIS A 240 0.09 -13.81 15.25
N THR A 241 -0.76 -14.34 16.10
CA THR A 241 -1.98 -15.08 15.73
C THR A 241 -3.26 -14.24 15.76
N LEU A 242 -3.16 -12.94 16.02
CA LEU A 242 -4.32 -12.05 16.22
C LEU A 242 -5.29 -11.97 15.04
N GLY A 243 -4.86 -12.32 13.82
CA GLY A 243 -5.70 -12.30 12.62
C GLY A 243 -6.47 -13.59 12.33
N ILE A 244 -6.26 -14.67 13.12
CA ILE A 244 -6.82 -16.01 12.81
C ILE A 244 -8.36 -16.00 12.76
N TYR A 245 -9.01 -15.30 13.68
CA TYR A 245 -10.48 -15.21 13.72
C TYR A 245 -11.10 -14.73 12.41
N LYS A 246 -10.38 -13.90 11.64
CA LYS A 246 -10.85 -13.41 10.34
C LYS A 246 -10.92 -14.54 9.30
N TYR A 247 -9.99 -15.50 9.37
CA TYR A 247 -10.02 -16.68 8.47
C TYR A 247 -11.25 -17.55 8.78
N GLU A 248 -11.55 -17.76 10.07
CA GLU A 248 -12.74 -18.49 10.50
C GLU A 248 -14.02 -17.79 10.01
N GLU A 249 -14.11 -16.47 10.18
CA GLU A 249 -15.23 -15.67 9.69
C GLU A 249 -15.44 -15.71 8.18
N LEU A 250 -14.34 -15.85 7.42
CA LEU A 250 -14.34 -15.92 5.96
C LEU A 250 -14.52 -17.36 5.45
N GLY A 251 -14.45 -18.37 6.34
CA GLY A 251 -14.46 -19.78 5.96
C GLY A 251 -13.20 -20.20 5.18
N ILE A 252 -12.06 -19.55 5.41
CA ILE A 252 -10.79 -19.82 4.75
C ILE A 252 -9.89 -20.61 5.72
N PRO A 253 -9.34 -21.77 5.31
CA PRO A 253 -8.38 -22.50 6.13
C PRO A 253 -7.12 -21.66 6.44
N TYR A 254 -6.75 -21.52 7.71
CA TYR A 254 -5.51 -20.86 8.10
C TYR A 254 -4.35 -21.84 8.07
N SER A 255 -3.39 -21.63 7.17
CA SER A 255 -2.29 -22.59 6.92
C SER A 255 -1.21 -22.61 8.01
N LEU A 256 -1.18 -21.63 8.91
CA LEU A 256 -0.19 -21.51 9.99
C LEU A 256 -0.82 -21.71 11.38
N LYS A 257 -1.91 -22.46 11.47
CA LYS A 257 -2.65 -22.70 12.72
C LYS A 257 -1.77 -23.32 13.84
N ASP A 258 -0.78 -24.11 13.44
CA ASP A 258 0.11 -24.81 14.36
C ASP A 258 1.47 -24.09 14.52
N THR A 259 1.62 -22.87 13.97
CA THR A 259 2.83 -22.06 14.06
C THR A 259 2.71 -21.08 15.24
N ASN A 260 3.61 -21.26 16.22
CA ASN A 260 3.70 -20.34 17.35
C ASN A 260 4.39 -19.02 16.94
N PRO A 261 4.19 -17.92 17.67
CA PRO A 261 5.01 -16.73 17.55
C PRO A 261 6.51 -17.04 17.73
N PRO A 262 7.43 -16.26 17.12
CA PRO A 262 8.86 -16.46 17.32
C PRO A 262 9.24 -16.21 18.78
N THR A 263 10.27 -16.94 19.24
CA THR A 263 10.86 -16.69 20.55
C THR A 263 11.63 -15.37 20.56
N GLU A 264 11.86 -14.82 21.74
CA GLU A 264 12.66 -13.62 21.91
C GLU A 264 14.06 -13.76 21.30
N ASP A 265 14.70 -14.93 21.49
CA ASP A 265 16.01 -15.22 20.90
C ASP A 265 15.97 -15.19 19.36
N GLN A 266 14.93 -15.76 18.75
CA GLN A 266 14.76 -15.70 17.29
C GLN A 266 14.60 -14.27 16.79
N VAL A 267 13.83 -13.46 17.53
CA VAL A 267 13.63 -12.04 17.18
C VAL A 267 14.94 -11.27 17.32
N ASN A 268 15.69 -11.48 18.40
CA ASN A 268 16.96 -10.80 18.65
C ASN A 268 18.02 -11.22 17.61
N THR A 269 18.11 -12.50 17.27
CA THR A 269 19.00 -12.99 16.21
C THR A 269 18.67 -12.35 14.86
N ALA A 270 17.38 -12.29 14.50
CA ALA A 270 16.96 -11.67 13.24
C ALA A 270 17.25 -10.17 13.21
N ARG A 271 17.02 -9.46 14.33
CA ARG A 271 17.37 -8.03 14.46
C ARG A 271 18.86 -7.79 14.31
N GLU A 272 19.69 -8.60 14.97
CA GLU A 272 21.15 -8.50 14.85
C GLU A 272 21.61 -8.70 13.41
N ILE A 273 21.17 -9.79 12.76
CA ILE A 273 21.54 -10.10 11.37
C ILE A 273 21.11 -8.99 10.41
N LEU A 274 19.88 -8.50 10.55
CA LEU A 274 19.31 -7.49 9.65
C LEU A 274 19.72 -6.06 10.01
N GLY A 275 20.37 -5.83 11.14
CA GLY A 275 20.66 -4.50 11.66
C GLY A 275 19.36 -3.71 11.93
N ALA A 276 18.34 -4.41 12.43
CA ALA A 276 17.03 -3.83 12.69
C ALA A 276 16.99 -3.14 14.06
N ILE A 277 16.19 -2.08 14.16
CA ILE A 277 16.00 -1.28 15.37
C ILE A 277 14.65 -1.63 15.99
#